data_8e0903d9e9d34d571a23d2f386d30eb5
#
_entry.id   8e0903d9e9d34d571a23d2f386d30eb5
#
_cell.length_a   1.000
_cell.length_b   1.000
_cell.length_c   1.000
_cell.angle_alpha   90.00
_cell.angle_beta   90.00
_cell.angle_gamma   90.00
#
_symmetry.space_group_name_H-M   'P 1'
#
loop_
_entity.id
_entity.type
_entity.pdbx_description
1 polymer ?
#
loop_
_entity_poly.entity_id
_entity_poly.type
_entity_poly.pdbx_seq_one_letter_code
_entity_poly.pdbx_strand_id
1 'polypeptide(L)'
;MKKIILSILFLFCSYLSIAQEKEIKAVLEKQRLDWNNGDMIGYMQGYLKSDSLLFVGKTGPFYGWQKNLEIYQQVYPDKAAMGTLTFDIKQIKMIDKKHAFVLGAWNLQLEKGEQKGFFTLIFEKFKEGWKIVVDHSS
;
A
#
# COMPACT_ATOMS: atom_id res chain seq x y z
N MET A 1 9.95 37.96 17.61
CA MET A 1 9.37 37.64 16.28
C MET A 1 10.00 36.41 15.62
N LYS A 2 11.34 36.31 15.47
CA LYS A 2 11.99 35.16 14.82
C LYS A 2 11.67 33.79 15.49
N LYS A 3 11.58 33.75 16.83
CA LYS A 3 11.25 32.49 17.57
C LYS A 3 9.79 32.02 17.36
N ILE A 4 8.86 32.95 17.22
CA ILE A 4 7.43 32.66 16.98
C ILE A 4 7.23 32.14 15.55
N ILE A 5 7.90 32.75 14.57
CA ILE A 5 7.86 32.29 13.16
C ILE A 5 8.42 30.88 13.03
N LEU A 6 9.51 30.55 13.73
CA LEU A 6 10.11 29.23 13.73
C LEU A 6 9.19 28.18 14.35
N SER A 7 8.48 28.51 15.44
CA SER A 7 7.51 27.61 16.09
C SER A 7 6.28 27.33 15.21
N ILE A 8 5.78 28.34 14.49
CA ILE A 8 4.66 28.21 13.56
C ILE A 8 5.05 27.32 12.36
N LEU A 9 6.27 27.51 11.84
CA LEU A 9 6.79 26.70 10.72
C LEU A 9 6.94 25.21 11.11
N PHE A 10 7.40 24.94 12.34
CA PHE A 10 7.55 23.58 12.86
C PHE A 10 6.20 22.87 13.05
N LEU A 11 5.20 23.59 13.59
CA LEU A 11 3.83 23.09 13.70
C LEU A 11 3.22 22.77 12.34
N PHE A 12 3.42 23.62 11.34
CA PHE A 12 2.88 23.42 9.99
C PHE A 12 3.48 22.19 9.30
N CYS A 13 4.79 21.93 9.44
CA CYS A 13 5.44 20.72 8.93
C CYS A 13 4.90 19.43 9.57
N SER A 14 4.62 19.45 10.87
CA SER A 14 4.06 18.30 11.59
C SER A 14 2.65 17.95 11.13
N TYR A 15 1.79 18.96 10.91
CA TYR A 15 0.44 18.76 10.38
C TYR A 15 0.42 18.17 8.97
N LEU A 16 1.35 18.60 8.10
CA LEU A 16 1.47 18.07 6.74
C LEU A 16 1.85 16.58 6.74
N SER A 17 2.77 16.16 7.60
CA SER A 17 3.18 14.77 7.73
C SER A 17 2.02 13.88 8.19
N ILE A 18 1.27 14.30 9.20
CA ILE A 18 0.11 13.56 9.71
C ILE A 18 -0.98 13.42 8.63
N ALA A 19 -1.24 14.47 7.86
CA ALA A 19 -2.21 14.43 6.77
C ALA A 19 -1.80 13.44 5.68
N GLN A 20 -0.52 13.40 5.31
CA GLN A 20 0.01 12.47 4.32
C GLN A 20 -0.04 11.01 4.78
N GLU A 21 0.29 10.73 6.04
CA GLU A 21 0.13 9.40 6.61
C GLU A 21 -1.33 8.93 6.58
N LYS A 22 -2.27 9.82 6.86
CA LYS A 22 -3.71 9.53 6.79
C LYS A 22 -4.15 9.19 5.36
N GLU A 23 -3.63 9.92 4.35
CA GLU A 23 -3.89 9.63 2.94
C GLU A 23 -3.36 8.23 2.54
N ILE A 24 -2.14 7.87 2.96
CA ILE A 24 -1.54 6.55 2.71
C ILE A 24 -2.35 5.44 3.38
N LYS A 25 -2.76 5.61 4.64
CA LYS A 25 -3.63 4.66 5.34
C LYS A 25 -4.97 4.48 4.63
N ALA A 26 -5.52 5.54 4.05
CA ALA A 26 -6.76 5.46 3.28
C ALA A 26 -6.61 4.62 2.01
N VAL A 27 -5.47 4.68 1.33
CA VAL A 27 -5.18 3.80 0.17
C VAL A 27 -5.17 2.33 0.60
N LEU A 28 -4.46 2.00 1.68
CA LEU A 28 -4.38 0.63 2.19
C LEU A 28 -5.74 0.12 2.68
N GLU A 29 -6.51 0.96 3.36
CA GLU A 29 -7.87 0.60 3.80
C GLU A 29 -8.80 0.35 2.61
N LYS A 30 -8.72 1.19 1.57
CA LYS A 30 -9.49 0.94 0.34
C LYS A 30 -9.09 -0.37 -0.31
N GLN A 31 -7.80 -0.69 -0.41
CA GLN A 31 -7.33 -1.97 -0.93
C GLN A 31 -7.92 -3.15 -0.13
N ARG A 32 -7.88 -3.06 1.21
CA ARG A 32 -8.47 -4.09 2.08
C ARG A 32 -9.96 -4.29 1.82
N LEU A 33 -10.71 -3.19 1.67
CA LEU A 33 -12.15 -3.24 1.40
C LEU A 33 -12.44 -3.82 0.01
N ASP A 34 -11.72 -3.39 -1.02
CA ASP A 34 -11.89 -3.88 -2.39
C ASP A 34 -11.59 -5.40 -2.46
N TRP A 35 -10.49 -5.85 -1.84
CA TRP A 35 -10.16 -7.27 -1.71
C TRP A 35 -11.29 -8.05 -1.03
N ASN A 36 -11.75 -7.58 0.12
CA ASN A 36 -12.79 -8.26 0.89
C ASN A 36 -14.16 -8.27 0.19
N ASN A 37 -14.38 -7.36 -0.76
CA ASN A 37 -15.53 -7.36 -1.67
C ASN A 37 -15.32 -8.23 -2.93
N GLY A 38 -14.15 -8.83 -3.12
CA GLY A 38 -13.81 -9.59 -4.33
C GLY A 38 -13.44 -8.73 -5.53
N ASP A 39 -13.23 -7.43 -5.33
CA ASP A 39 -12.84 -6.48 -6.38
C ASP A 39 -11.31 -6.42 -6.53
N MET A 40 -10.77 -7.38 -7.28
CA MET A 40 -9.33 -7.42 -7.57
C MET A 40 -8.84 -6.20 -8.36
N ILE A 41 -9.66 -5.69 -9.28
CA ILE A 41 -9.29 -4.50 -10.06
C ILE A 41 -9.26 -3.27 -9.15
N GLY A 42 -10.24 -3.11 -8.26
CA GLY A 42 -10.25 -2.06 -7.24
C GLY A 42 -9.02 -2.13 -6.32
N TYR A 43 -8.68 -3.33 -5.83
CA TYR A 43 -7.46 -3.57 -5.05
C TYR A 43 -6.20 -3.07 -5.79
N MET A 44 -6.08 -3.39 -7.08
CA MET A 44 -4.94 -3.00 -7.90
C MET A 44 -4.87 -1.49 -8.19
N GLN A 45 -5.95 -0.70 -7.94
CA GLN A 45 -5.91 0.76 -8.07
C GLN A 45 -5.02 1.43 -7.00
N GLY A 46 -4.69 0.76 -5.91
CA GLY A 46 -3.69 1.24 -4.93
C GLY A 46 -2.28 1.32 -5.50
N TYR A 47 -1.98 0.54 -6.53
CA TYR A 47 -0.70 0.50 -7.23
C TYR A 47 -0.64 1.50 -8.39
N LEU A 48 0.57 1.97 -8.70
CA LEU A 48 0.82 2.78 -9.90
C LEU A 48 0.53 1.96 -11.16
N LYS A 49 -0.35 2.47 -12.02
CA LYS A 49 -0.65 1.83 -13.31
C LYS A 49 0.44 2.15 -14.34
N SER A 50 1.58 1.44 -14.23
CA SER A 50 2.77 1.64 -15.04
C SER A 50 3.51 0.33 -15.24
N ASP A 51 4.28 0.22 -16.32
CA ASP A 51 5.20 -0.90 -16.57
C ASP A 51 6.39 -0.89 -15.59
N SER A 52 6.64 0.24 -14.91
CA SER A 52 7.69 0.36 -13.89
C SER A 52 7.29 -0.11 -12.49
N LEU A 53 6.01 -0.44 -12.25
CA LEU A 53 5.57 -1.01 -10.96
C LEU A 53 6.39 -2.28 -10.68
N LEU A 54 7.05 -2.30 -9.52
CA LEU A 54 7.82 -3.46 -9.07
C LEU A 54 7.08 -4.18 -7.93
N PHE A 55 6.86 -5.48 -8.11
CA PHE A 55 6.43 -6.38 -7.05
C PHE A 55 7.50 -7.46 -6.85
N VAL A 56 7.93 -7.69 -5.61
CA VAL A 56 8.87 -8.76 -5.23
C VAL A 56 8.14 -9.73 -4.31
N GLY A 57 7.87 -10.91 -4.80
CA GLY A 57 7.30 -12.03 -4.04
C GLY A 57 8.31 -13.14 -3.80
N LYS A 58 7.86 -14.28 -3.28
CA LYS A 58 8.70 -15.46 -2.99
C LYS A 58 9.47 -15.98 -4.21
N THR A 59 8.90 -15.84 -5.40
CA THR A 59 9.48 -16.34 -6.66
C THR A 59 10.33 -15.32 -7.39
N GLY A 60 10.49 -14.12 -6.83
CA GLY A 60 11.31 -13.06 -7.38
C GLY A 60 10.55 -11.83 -7.82
N PRO A 61 11.18 -10.94 -8.62
CA PRO A 61 10.59 -9.69 -9.05
C PRO A 61 9.65 -9.86 -10.26
N PHE A 62 8.55 -9.12 -10.23
CA PHE A 62 7.60 -8.96 -11.33
C PHE A 62 7.44 -7.47 -11.61
N TYR A 63 7.44 -7.08 -12.89
CA TYR A 63 7.28 -5.71 -13.32
C TYR A 63 5.96 -5.52 -14.06
N GLY A 64 5.39 -4.33 -13.90
CA GLY A 64 4.20 -3.88 -14.63
C GLY A 64 2.88 -4.18 -13.91
N TRP A 65 2.00 -3.20 -13.95
CA TRP A 65 0.68 -3.27 -13.32
C TRP A 65 -0.18 -4.39 -13.91
N GLN A 66 -0.24 -4.47 -15.25
CA GLN A 66 -1.05 -5.48 -15.93
C GLN A 66 -0.56 -6.90 -15.61
N LYS A 67 0.76 -7.11 -15.63
CA LYS A 67 1.36 -8.40 -15.29
C LYS A 67 1.06 -8.83 -13.86
N ASN A 68 1.14 -7.91 -12.92
CA ASN A 68 0.79 -8.19 -11.53
C ASN A 68 -0.70 -8.52 -11.37
N LEU A 69 -1.60 -7.80 -12.04
CA LEU A 69 -3.04 -8.12 -12.04
C LEU A 69 -3.29 -9.54 -12.55
N GLU A 70 -2.68 -9.94 -13.65
CA GLU A 70 -2.81 -11.29 -14.21
C GLU A 70 -2.33 -12.38 -13.23
N ILE A 71 -1.21 -12.15 -12.54
CA ILE A 71 -0.69 -13.05 -11.51
C ILE A 71 -1.70 -13.15 -10.35
N TYR A 72 -2.21 -12.04 -9.85
CA TYR A 72 -3.21 -12.05 -8.78
C TYR A 72 -4.48 -12.80 -9.19
N GLN A 73 -4.99 -12.60 -10.41
CA GLN A 73 -6.17 -13.29 -10.92
C GLN A 73 -5.95 -14.80 -11.08
N GLN A 74 -4.72 -15.23 -11.38
CA GLN A 74 -4.37 -16.65 -11.46
C GLN A 74 -4.26 -17.28 -10.07
N VAL A 75 -3.65 -16.57 -9.10
CA VAL A 75 -3.44 -17.09 -7.73
C VAL A 75 -4.73 -17.05 -6.92
N TYR A 76 -5.58 -16.05 -7.16
CA TYR A 76 -6.83 -15.80 -6.43
C TYR A 76 -8.01 -15.71 -7.42
N PRO A 77 -8.41 -16.83 -8.04
CA PRO A 77 -9.39 -16.86 -9.13
C PRO A 77 -10.82 -16.51 -8.68
N ASP A 78 -11.11 -16.64 -7.40
CA ASP A 78 -12.43 -16.40 -6.83
C ASP A 78 -12.37 -15.88 -5.38
N LYS A 79 -13.53 -15.55 -4.83
CA LYS A 79 -13.65 -15.02 -3.47
C LYS A 79 -13.20 -16.02 -2.40
N ALA A 80 -13.38 -17.31 -2.62
CA ALA A 80 -12.95 -18.36 -1.69
C ALA A 80 -11.41 -18.42 -1.60
N ALA A 81 -10.72 -18.31 -2.74
CA ALA A 81 -9.27 -18.23 -2.81
C ALA A 81 -8.74 -16.90 -2.22
N MET A 82 -9.47 -15.79 -2.39
CA MET A 82 -9.08 -14.48 -1.82
C MET A 82 -9.19 -14.46 -0.30
N GLY A 83 -10.15 -15.16 0.29
CA GLY A 83 -10.39 -15.14 1.74
C GLY A 83 -10.76 -13.74 2.27
N THR A 84 -10.43 -13.49 3.53
CA THR A 84 -10.60 -12.18 4.18
C THR A 84 -9.24 -11.59 4.53
N LEU A 85 -8.94 -10.43 3.94
CA LEU A 85 -7.69 -9.71 4.13
C LEU A 85 -7.77 -8.77 5.32
N THR A 86 -6.72 -8.79 6.14
CA THR A 86 -6.43 -7.75 7.14
C THR A 86 -5.00 -7.27 7.00
N PHE A 87 -4.79 -5.98 7.30
CA PHE A 87 -3.48 -5.37 7.41
C PHE A 87 -3.20 -4.93 8.84
N ASP A 88 -1.96 -5.12 9.28
CA ASP A 88 -1.42 -4.55 10.51
C ASP A 88 -0.25 -3.64 10.14
N ILE A 89 -0.51 -2.33 10.08
CA ILE A 89 0.49 -1.33 9.68
C ILE A 89 1.41 -1.05 10.87
N LYS A 90 2.66 -1.45 10.75
CA LYS A 90 3.68 -1.31 11.79
C LYS A 90 4.35 0.06 11.79
N GLN A 91 4.59 0.61 10.59
CA GLN A 91 5.28 1.88 10.44
C GLN A 91 4.93 2.55 9.11
N ILE A 92 4.73 3.85 9.15
CA ILE A 92 4.76 4.73 7.97
C ILE A 92 5.87 5.74 8.22
N LYS A 93 6.82 5.83 7.31
CA LYS A 93 7.95 6.77 7.37
C LYS A 93 7.94 7.62 6.10
N MET A 94 7.69 8.92 6.26
CA MET A 94 7.87 9.86 5.17
C MET A 94 9.36 9.98 4.85
N ILE A 95 9.73 9.70 3.60
CA ILE A 95 11.11 9.88 3.10
C ILE A 95 11.29 11.35 2.72
N ASP A 96 10.33 11.89 2.00
CA ASP A 96 10.23 13.30 1.63
C ASP A 96 8.75 13.69 1.41
N LYS A 97 8.48 14.83 0.78
CA LYS A 97 7.10 15.33 0.53
C LYS A 97 6.29 14.47 -0.44
N LYS A 98 6.95 13.60 -1.21
CA LYS A 98 6.33 12.79 -2.27
C LYS A 98 6.58 11.29 -2.14
N HIS A 99 7.42 10.85 -1.19
CA HIS A 99 7.78 9.45 -1.03
C HIS A 99 7.62 9.02 0.42
N ALA A 100 7.09 7.82 0.60
CA ALA A 100 6.95 7.20 1.91
C ALA A 100 7.30 5.71 1.85
N PHE A 101 7.87 5.22 2.93
CA PHE A 101 8.08 3.81 3.21
C PHE A 101 7.00 3.33 4.18
N VAL A 102 6.43 2.16 3.91
CA VAL A 102 5.48 1.49 4.80
C VAL A 102 5.96 0.09 5.11
N LEU A 103 5.98 -0.27 6.38
CA LEU A 103 6.14 -1.63 6.88
C LEU A 103 4.82 -2.10 7.48
N GLY A 104 4.37 -3.29 7.12
CA GLY A 104 3.18 -3.90 7.68
C GLY A 104 3.20 -5.41 7.62
N ALA A 105 2.17 -6.01 8.17
CA ALA A 105 1.84 -7.42 8.03
C ALA A 105 0.50 -7.58 7.34
N TRP A 106 0.37 -8.65 6.57
CA TRP A 106 -0.87 -9.07 5.96
C TRP A 106 -1.30 -10.44 6.49
N ASN A 107 -2.59 -10.64 6.58
CA ASN A 107 -3.19 -11.93 6.90
C ASN A 107 -4.40 -12.16 5.99
N LEU A 108 -4.45 -13.34 5.39
CA LEU A 108 -5.60 -13.86 4.66
C LEU A 108 -6.21 -15.00 5.46
N GLN A 109 -7.40 -14.78 6.01
CA GLN A 109 -8.21 -15.82 6.61
C GLN A 109 -8.98 -16.55 5.53
N LEU A 110 -8.64 -17.81 5.31
CA LEU A 110 -9.28 -18.71 4.37
C LEU A 110 -10.24 -19.67 5.11
N GLU A 111 -11.09 -20.37 4.37
CA GLU A 111 -11.96 -21.40 4.95
C GLU A 111 -11.16 -22.49 5.69
N LYS A 112 -10.00 -22.87 5.15
CA LYS A 112 -9.11 -23.89 5.71
C LYS A 112 -7.79 -23.30 6.18
N GLY A 113 -7.83 -22.43 7.20
CA GLY A 113 -6.63 -21.88 7.83
C GLY A 113 -6.32 -20.45 7.42
N GLU A 114 -5.08 -20.03 7.64
CA GLU A 114 -4.62 -18.67 7.35
C GLU A 114 -3.32 -18.68 6.54
N GLN A 115 -3.14 -17.63 5.75
CA GLN A 115 -1.86 -17.27 5.13
C GLN A 115 -1.49 -15.87 5.63
N LYS A 116 -0.23 -15.67 5.95
CA LYS A 116 0.26 -14.39 6.49
C LYS A 116 1.72 -14.15 6.16
N GLY A 117 2.11 -12.91 6.20
CA GLY A 117 3.47 -12.47 6.00
C GLY A 117 3.65 -10.98 6.29
N PHE A 118 4.81 -10.48 5.89
CA PHE A 118 5.13 -9.06 6.01
C PHE A 118 5.25 -8.44 4.63
N PHE A 119 5.07 -7.12 4.59
CA PHE A 119 5.33 -6.34 3.40
C PHE A 119 6.11 -5.07 3.72
N THR A 120 6.89 -4.62 2.75
CA THR A 120 7.46 -3.29 2.69
C THR A 120 7.02 -2.64 1.39
N LEU A 121 6.51 -1.41 1.48
CA LEU A 121 6.01 -0.66 0.33
C LEU A 121 6.75 0.66 0.21
N ILE A 122 7.00 1.07 -1.03
CA ILE A 122 7.31 2.46 -1.35
C ILE A 122 6.09 3.07 -2.01
N PHE A 123 5.62 4.16 -1.41
CA PHE A 123 4.58 5.01 -1.96
C PHE A 123 5.19 6.25 -2.61
N GLU A 124 4.60 6.68 -3.72
CA GLU A 124 4.89 7.96 -4.36
C GLU A 124 3.60 8.76 -4.55
N LYS A 125 3.69 10.09 -4.34
CA LYS A 125 2.55 11.01 -4.49
C LYS A 125 2.49 11.58 -5.90
N PHE A 126 1.41 11.27 -6.60
CA PHE A 126 1.07 11.78 -7.92
C PHE A 126 -0.05 12.83 -7.82
N LYS A 127 -0.46 13.39 -8.97
CA LYS A 127 -1.58 14.33 -9.05
C LYS A 127 -2.90 13.70 -8.59
N GLU A 128 -3.10 12.43 -8.90
CA GLU A 128 -4.28 11.63 -8.52
C GLU A 128 -4.21 11.01 -7.11
N GLY A 129 -3.14 11.28 -6.36
CA GLY A 129 -2.94 10.80 -4.99
C GLY A 129 -1.75 9.87 -4.83
N TRP A 130 -1.67 9.23 -3.67
CA TRP A 130 -0.61 8.27 -3.34
C TRP A 130 -0.81 6.94 -4.04
N LYS A 131 0.27 6.39 -4.62
CA LYS A 131 0.29 5.08 -5.26
C LYS A 131 1.49 4.26 -4.78
N ILE A 132 1.31 2.95 -4.64
CA ILE A 132 2.39 2.00 -4.40
C ILE A 132 3.19 1.85 -5.70
N VAL A 133 4.49 2.10 -5.65
CA VAL A 133 5.42 1.97 -6.79
C VAL A 133 6.35 0.77 -6.63
N VAL A 134 6.58 0.32 -5.39
CA VAL A 134 7.31 -0.91 -5.06
C VAL A 134 6.56 -1.65 -3.95
N ASP A 135 6.39 -2.95 -4.12
CA ASP A 135 5.87 -3.89 -3.12
C ASP A 135 6.84 -5.05 -2.97
N HIS A 136 7.29 -5.31 -1.75
CA HIS A 136 8.02 -6.51 -1.39
C HIS A 136 7.27 -7.25 -0.29
N SER A 137 6.68 -8.37 -0.65
CA SER A 137 5.85 -9.20 0.25
C SER A 137 6.44 -10.61 0.41
N SER A 138 6.48 -11.07 1.66
CA SER A 138 6.98 -12.40 2.03
C SER A 138 5.85 -13.36 2.37
#